data_5e4ed788cfbf1b11061925a26e43cdba
#
_entry.id   5e4ed788cfbf1b11061925a26e43cdba
#
_cell.length_a   1.000
_cell.length_b   1.000
_cell.length_c   1.000
_cell.angle_alpha   90.00
_cell.angle_beta   90.00
_cell.angle_gamma   90.00
#
_symmetry.space_group_name_H-M   'P 1'
#
loop_
_entity.id
_entity.type
_entity.pdbx_description
1 polymer ?
#
loop_
_entity_poly.entity_id
_entity_poly.type
_entity_poly.pdbx_seq_one_letter_code
_entity_poly.pdbx_strand_id
1 'polypeptide(L)'
;MMSEISDLDVGKVKDLFCNEKGYQTPKIDTRSAIFKNDRILLVREKKGTWSLPGGWCDYNVSVAENAVKETREESGFDVKVIRLIAVQDRAKHNSPLYPYGVCKMFFECSITGGEFKENSETTAVDFFTENSLPALPQKTTIKNS
;
A
#
# COMPACT_ATOMS: atom_id res chain seq x y z
N MET A 1 23.50 -4.05 -18.21
CA MET A 1 23.97 -4.04 -16.83
C MET A 1 24.10 -5.42 -16.22
N MET A 2 23.04 -6.22 -16.20
CA MET A 2 23.17 -7.57 -15.67
C MET A 2 24.13 -8.42 -16.49
N SER A 3 24.24 -8.16 -17.78
CA SER A 3 25.18 -8.89 -18.63
C SER A 3 26.62 -8.62 -18.23
N GLU A 4 26.89 -7.46 -17.64
CA GLU A 4 28.24 -7.16 -17.17
C GLU A 4 28.63 -7.95 -15.94
N ILE A 5 27.63 -8.41 -15.21
CA ILE A 5 27.83 -9.19 -14.00
C ILE A 5 27.95 -10.67 -14.30
N SER A 6 27.57 -11.07 -15.52
CA SER A 6 27.51 -12.47 -15.88
C SER A 6 28.87 -13.20 -15.80
N ASP A 7 29.97 -12.45 -15.83
CA ASP A 7 31.29 -13.05 -15.68
C ASP A 7 31.63 -13.37 -14.24
N LEU A 8 30.83 -12.92 -13.30
CA LEU A 8 31.04 -13.19 -11.90
C LEU A 8 30.35 -14.48 -11.49
N ASP A 9 30.78 -15.01 -10.37
CA ASP A 9 30.13 -16.16 -9.79
C ASP A 9 28.68 -15.81 -9.46
N VAL A 10 27.75 -16.57 -10.03
CA VAL A 10 26.33 -16.35 -9.82
C VAL A 10 25.95 -16.43 -8.34
N GLY A 11 26.60 -17.33 -7.59
CA GLY A 11 26.35 -17.44 -6.17
C GLY A 11 26.71 -16.16 -5.42
N LYS A 12 27.81 -15.54 -5.78
CA LYS A 12 28.23 -14.29 -5.15
C LYS A 12 27.30 -13.16 -5.52
N VAL A 13 26.81 -13.13 -6.74
CA VAL A 13 25.84 -12.12 -7.15
C VAL A 13 24.57 -12.25 -6.35
N LYS A 14 24.09 -13.47 -6.17
CA LYS A 14 22.91 -13.71 -5.35
C LYS A 14 23.11 -13.25 -3.91
N ASP A 15 24.27 -13.53 -3.35
CA ASP A 15 24.56 -13.12 -1.99
C ASP A 15 24.54 -11.62 -1.84
N LEU A 16 25.06 -10.91 -2.83
CA LEU A 16 25.06 -9.46 -2.79
C LEU A 16 23.66 -8.87 -2.76
N PHE A 17 22.74 -9.46 -3.50
CA PHE A 17 21.40 -8.91 -3.61
C PHE A 17 20.40 -9.49 -2.63
N CYS A 18 20.65 -10.71 -2.17
CA CYS A 18 19.69 -11.39 -1.32
C CYS A 18 20.05 -11.43 0.14
N ASN A 19 21.34 -11.39 0.44
CA ASN A 19 21.84 -11.55 1.80
C ASN A 19 22.66 -10.36 2.26
N GLU A 20 22.44 -9.22 1.67
CA GLU A 20 23.19 -8.02 1.99
C GLU A 20 22.89 -7.59 3.40
N LYS A 21 23.84 -7.71 4.28
CA LYS A 21 23.69 -7.32 5.68
C LYS A 21 23.74 -5.81 5.81
N GLY A 22 22.80 -5.27 6.56
CA GLY A 22 22.74 -3.83 6.78
C GLY A 22 22.23 -3.05 5.59
N TYR A 23 21.93 -3.73 4.51
CA TYR A 23 21.46 -3.07 3.30
C TYR A 23 19.99 -3.34 3.09
N GLN A 24 19.26 -3.26 4.18
CA GLN A 24 17.82 -3.45 4.14
C GLN A 24 17.16 -2.19 3.62
N THR A 25 16.30 -2.35 2.66
CA THR A 25 15.51 -1.23 2.13
C THR A 25 14.13 -1.26 2.75
N PRO A 26 13.49 -0.11 2.89
CA PRO A 26 12.12 -0.09 3.39
C PRO A 26 11.20 -0.84 2.43
N LYS A 27 10.19 -1.46 3.00
CA LYS A 27 9.11 -2.02 2.19
C LYS A 27 8.18 -0.90 1.77
N ILE A 28 7.62 -1.04 0.59
CA ILE A 28 6.69 -0.05 0.07
C ILE A 28 5.27 -0.56 0.26
N ASP A 29 4.45 0.27 0.87
CA ASP A 29 3.03 0.03 1.06
C ASP A 29 2.28 1.11 0.30
N THR A 30 1.33 0.72 -0.54
CA THR A 30 0.57 1.70 -1.31
C THR A 30 -0.85 1.77 -0.80
N ARG A 31 -1.39 2.97 -0.75
CA ARG A 31 -2.75 3.22 -0.30
C ARG A 31 -3.45 4.11 -1.32
N SER A 32 -4.73 3.84 -1.54
CA SER A 32 -5.54 4.63 -2.47
C SER A 32 -6.49 5.52 -1.71
N ALA A 33 -6.44 6.80 -2.00
CA ALA A 33 -7.38 7.77 -1.46
C ALA A 33 -8.40 8.08 -2.56
N ILE A 34 -9.60 7.59 -2.37
CA ILE A 34 -10.67 7.72 -3.35
C ILE A 34 -11.74 8.63 -2.78
N PHE A 35 -11.87 9.80 -3.38
CA PHE A 35 -12.82 10.80 -2.91
C PHE A 35 -14.05 10.85 -3.79
N LYS A 36 -15.20 10.98 -3.18
CA LYS A 36 -16.47 11.12 -3.89
C LYS A 36 -17.40 11.96 -3.03
N ASN A 37 -17.82 13.12 -3.53
CA ASN A 37 -18.74 14.02 -2.82
C ASN A 37 -18.24 14.35 -1.40
N ASP A 38 -16.97 14.73 -1.28
CA ASP A 38 -16.33 15.06 -0.02
C ASP A 38 -16.27 13.91 0.98
N ARG A 39 -16.36 12.68 0.47
CA ARG A 39 -16.22 11.48 1.29
C ARG A 39 -15.06 10.67 0.78
N ILE A 40 -14.48 9.90 1.68
CA ILE A 40 -13.35 9.03 1.34
C ILE A 40 -13.76 7.59 1.50
N LEU A 41 -13.30 6.74 0.58
CA LEU A 41 -13.60 5.32 0.60
C LEU A 41 -12.70 4.60 1.61
N LEU A 42 -13.31 3.82 2.46
CA LEU A 42 -12.58 2.91 3.36
C LEU A 42 -13.11 1.50 3.16
N VAL A 43 -12.23 0.54 3.44
CA VAL A 43 -12.59 -0.88 3.43
C VAL A 43 -12.52 -1.40 4.85
N ARG A 44 -13.40 -2.34 5.18
CA ARG A 44 -13.44 -2.97 6.49
C ARG A 44 -12.83 -4.35 6.40
N GLU A 45 -11.81 -4.58 7.20
CA GLU A 45 -11.15 -5.87 7.25
C GLU A 45 -11.95 -6.84 8.12
N LYS A 46 -11.61 -8.12 8.00
CA LYS A 46 -12.31 -9.17 8.75
C LYS A 46 -12.37 -8.91 10.25
N LYS A 47 -11.32 -8.36 10.81
CA LYS A 47 -11.29 -8.07 12.24
C LYS A 47 -12.04 -6.80 12.61
N GLY A 48 -12.69 -6.15 11.65
CA GLY A 48 -13.57 -5.04 11.93
C GLY A 48 -12.94 -3.66 11.86
N THR A 49 -11.67 -3.56 11.53
CA THR A 49 -11.01 -2.28 11.38
C THR A 49 -11.18 -1.74 9.98
N TRP A 50 -11.27 -0.42 9.87
CA TRP A 50 -11.40 0.27 8.59
C TRP A 50 -10.08 0.91 8.19
N SER A 51 -9.78 0.89 6.92
CA SER A 51 -8.56 1.50 6.42
C SER A 51 -8.72 1.88 4.96
N LEU A 52 -7.77 2.66 4.46
CA LEU A 52 -7.68 2.91 3.03
C LEU A 52 -7.31 1.60 2.34
N PRO A 53 -7.90 1.34 1.16
CA PRO A 53 -7.51 0.15 0.41
C PRO A 53 -6.04 0.25 -0.02
N GLY A 54 -5.34 -0.86 0.05
CA GLY A 54 -3.94 -0.89 -0.33
C GLY A 54 -3.21 -2.06 0.29
N GLY A 55 -1.92 -2.10 0.08
CA GLY A 55 -1.09 -3.18 0.61
C GLY A 55 0.34 -3.07 0.14
N TRP A 56 1.10 -4.10 0.47
CA TRP A 56 2.50 -4.18 0.09
C TRP A 56 2.66 -4.17 -1.41
N CYS A 57 3.66 -3.43 -1.88
CA CYS A 57 3.95 -3.36 -3.31
C CYS A 57 4.75 -4.57 -3.73
N ASP A 58 4.26 -5.30 -4.73
CA ASP A 58 5.00 -6.39 -5.32
C ASP A 58 6.19 -5.86 -6.10
N TYR A 59 7.25 -6.65 -6.14
CA TYR A 59 8.49 -6.21 -6.75
C TYR A 59 8.40 -6.04 -8.27
N ASN A 60 7.42 -6.67 -8.89
CA ASN A 60 7.32 -6.68 -10.36
C ASN A 60 6.24 -5.76 -10.92
N VAL A 61 5.72 -4.86 -10.10
CA VAL A 61 4.74 -3.87 -10.55
C VAL A 61 5.17 -2.50 -10.07
N SER A 62 4.73 -1.46 -10.77
CA SER A 62 5.00 -0.11 -10.30
C SER A 62 4.15 0.19 -9.08
N VAL A 63 4.54 1.21 -8.33
CA VAL A 63 3.76 1.58 -7.14
C VAL A 63 2.35 2.02 -7.51
N ALA A 64 2.19 2.72 -8.63
CA ALA A 64 0.86 3.12 -9.09
C ALA A 64 0.03 1.90 -9.50
N GLU A 65 0.63 0.97 -10.22
CA GLU A 65 -0.06 -0.27 -10.60
C GLU A 65 -0.46 -1.07 -9.38
N ASN A 66 0.38 -1.09 -8.37
CA ASN A 66 0.07 -1.81 -7.15
C ASN A 66 -1.12 -1.19 -6.42
N ALA A 67 -1.21 0.13 -6.39
CA ALA A 67 -2.35 0.80 -5.79
C ALA A 67 -3.65 0.40 -6.49
N VAL A 68 -3.64 0.37 -7.81
CA VAL A 68 -4.81 -0.04 -8.60
C VAL A 68 -5.16 -1.50 -8.32
N LYS A 69 -4.17 -2.36 -8.33
CA LYS A 69 -4.35 -3.79 -8.11
C LYS A 69 -4.93 -4.08 -6.73
N GLU A 70 -4.33 -3.50 -5.69
CA GLU A 70 -4.79 -3.73 -4.32
C GLU A 70 -6.19 -3.19 -4.09
N THR A 71 -6.49 -2.03 -4.66
CA THR A 71 -7.82 -1.45 -4.55
C THR A 71 -8.87 -2.37 -5.16
N ARG A 72 -8.56 -2.94 -6.33
CA ARG A 72 -9.48 -3.85 -6.99
C ARG A 72 -9.68 -5.12 -6.17
N GLU A 73 -8.60 -5.68 -5.63
CA GLU A 73 -8.68 -6.91 -4.86
C GLU A 73 -9.49 -6.72 -3.59
N GLU A 74 -9.34 -5.58 -2.93
CA GLU A 74 -10.00 -5.36 -1.65
C GLU A 74 -11.39 -4.79 -1.77
N SER A 75 -11.61 -3.87 -2.70
CA SER A 75 -12.90 -3.19 -2.80
C SER A 75 -13.74 -3.63 -3.98
N GLY A 76 -13.15 -4.26 -4.98
CA GLY A 76 -13.85 -4.60 -6.20
C GLY A 76 -13.94 -3.45 -7.19
N PHE A 77 -13.49 -2.27 -6.82
CA PHE A 77 -13.55 -1.12 -7.73
C PHE A 77 -12.34 -1.06 -8.61
N ASP A 78 -12.58 -0.71 -9.88
CA ASP A 78 -11.52 -0.35 -10.79
C ASP A 78 -11.27 1.14 -10.65
N VAL A 79 -10.02 1.49 -10.52
CA VAL A 79 -9.64 2.89 -10.33
C VAL A 79 -8.49 3.25 -11.26
N LYS A 80 -8.34 4.54 -11.48
CA LYS A 80 -7.13 5.05 -12.10
C LYS A 80 -6.45 6.01 -11.13
N VAL A 81 -5.13 5.98 -11.15
CA VAL A 81 -4.34 6.87 -10.31
C VAL A 81 -4.33 8.25 -10.95
N ILE A 82 -4.64 9.26 -10.15
CA ILE A 82 -4.59 10.65 -10.59
C ILE A 82 -3.23 11.24 -10.26
N ARG A 83 -2.77 11.05 -9.02
CA ARG A 83 -1.49 11.61 -8.60
C ARG A 83 -1.07 11.02 -7.26
N LEU A 84 0.21 11.13 -6.98
CA LEU A 84 0.76 10.83 -5.67
C LEU A 84 0.50 12.04 -4.77
N ILE A 85 -0.11 11.82 -3.62
CA ILE A 85 -0.46 12.93 -2.73
C ILE A 85 0.36 12.95 -1.44
N ALA A 86 0.96 11.84 -1.05
CA ALA A 86 1.75 11.82 0.17
C ALA A 86 2.67 10.63 0.20
N VAL A 87 3.81 10.80 0.85
CA VAL A 87 4.72 9.72 1.17
C VAL A 87 5.02 9.82 2.66
N GLN A 88 4.85 8.72 3.36
CA GLN A 88 5.10 8.68 4.79
C GLN A 88 6.17 7.65 5.08
N ASP A 89 7.27 8.11 5.66
CA ASP A 89 8.33 7.23 6.09
C ASP A 89 8.09 6.85 7.54
N ARG A 90 7.93 5.58 7.80
CA ARG A 90 7.64 5.09 9.13
C ARG A 90 8.82 4.42 9.80
N ALA A 91 9.98 4.47 9.16
CA ALA A 91 11.16 3.80 9.70
C ALA A 91 11.51 4.26 11.11
N LYS A 92 11.40 5.55 11.35
CA LYS A 92 11.76 6.13 12.64
C LYS A 92 10.67 6.01 13.70
N HIS A 93 9.48 5.67 13.30
CA HIS A 93 8.32 5.64 14.19
C HIS A 93 7.76 4.26 14.37
N ASN A 94 8.38 3.28 13.73
CA ASN A 94 7.91 1.92 13.83
C ASN A 94 8.21 1.36 15.19
N SER A 95 7.30 0.54 15.62
CA SER A 95 7.54 -0.33 16.75
C SER A 95 8.76 -1.20 16.46
N PRO A 96 9.54 -1.55 17.49
CA PRO A 96 10.64 -2.47 17.30
C PRO A 96 10.22 -3.85 16.80
N LEU A 97 8.92 -4.10 16.74
CA LEU A 97 8.42 -5.36 16.20
C LEU A 97 8.63 -5.50 14.71
N TYR A 98 8.89 -4.40 14.01
CA TYR A 98 9.06 -4.47 12.57
C TYR A 98 10.49 -4.06 12.22
N PRO A 99 11.32 -5.02 11.81
CA PRO A 99 12.75 -4.75 11.59
C PRO A 99 13.03 -3.91 10.36
N TYR A 100 12.07 -3.77 9.45
CA TYR A 100 12.29 -2.98 8.25
C TYR A 100 11.45 -1.72 8.32
N GLY A 101 11.97 -0.65 7.75
CA GLY A 101 11.18 0.55 7.59
C GLY A 101 10.03 0.30 6.62
N VAL A 102 9.06 1.18 6.64
CA VAL A 102 7.93 1.14 5.72
C VAL A 102 7.80 2.51 5.08
N CYS A 103 7.75 2.53 3.77
CA CYS A 103 7.47 3.73 3.01
C CYS A 103 6.04 3.62 2.50
N LYS A 104 5.14 4.43 3.06
CA LYS A 104 3.75 4.45 2.63
C LYS A 104 3.57 5.51 1.57
N MET A 105 2.99 5.09 0.45
CA MET A 105 2.72 6.01 -0.65
C MET A 105 1.22 6.09 -0.85
N PHE A 106 0.69 7.31 -0.79
CA PHE A 106 -0.74 7.55 -0.91
C PHE A 106 -1.03 8.16 -2.26
N PHE A 107 -1.88 7.50 -3.02
CA PHE A 107 -2.27 7.95 -4.34
C PHE A 107 -3.72 8.38 -4.34
N GLU A 108 -3.99 9.54 -4.93
CA GLU A 108 -5.37 9.92 -5.20
C GLU A 108 -5.83 9.15 -6.42
N CYS A 109 -6.99 8.48 -6.29
CA CYS A 109 -7.53 7.66 -7.37
C CYS A 109 -8.99 8.00 -7.60
N SER A 110 -9.46 7.76 -8.82
CA SER A 110 -10.87 7.89 -9.15
C SER A 110 -11.41 6.56 -9.62
N ILE A 111 -12.67 6.29 -9.28
CA ILE A 111 -13.33 5.05 -9.67
C ILE A 111 -13.69 5.12 -11.15
N THR A 112 -13.32 4.09 -11.90
CA THR A 112 -13.65 3.98 -13.31
C THR A 112 -14.65 2.88 -13.57
N GLY A 113 -14.92 2.01 -12.61
CA GLY A 113 -15.86 0.91 -12.79
C GLY A 113 -15.81 -0.05 -11.63
N GLY A 114 -16.44 -1.19 -11.82
CA GLY A 114 -16.45 -2.23 -10.80
C GLY A 114 -17.49 -1.99 -9.72
N GLU A 115 -17.57 -2.94 -8.81
CA GLU A 115 -18.46 -2.84 -7.66
C GLU A 115 -17.91 -3.71 -6.55
N PHE A 116 -18.29 -3.39 -5.33
CA PHE A 116 -17.81 -4.14 -4.19
C PHE A 116 -18.38 -5.55 -4.17
N LYS A 117 -17.50 -6.51 -3.86
CA LYS A 117 -17.89 -7.88 -3.56
C LYS A 117 -17.11 -8.29 -2.32
N GLU A 118 -17.82 -8.82 -1.35
CA GLU A 118 -17.18 -9.36 -0.17
C GLU A 118 -16.19 -10.43 -0.56
N ASN A 119 -15.03 -10.43 0.09
CA ASN A 119 -13.98 -11.39 -0.21
C ASN A 119 -13.33 -11.86 1.08
N SER A 120 -12.26 -12.63 0.97
CA SER A 120 -11.63 -13.23 2.14
C SER A 120 -11.03 -12.22 3.10
N GLU A 121 -10.77 -11.01 2.64
CA GLU A 121 -10.10 -9.99 3.46
C GLU A 121 -11.00 -8.82 3.81
N THR A 122 -11.97 -8.50 2.96
CA THR A 122 -12.78 -7.31 3.10
C THR A 122 -14.25 -7.67 3.25
N THR A 123 -14.84 -7.20 4.34
CA THR A 123 -16.25 -7.48 4.64
C THR A 123 -17.19 -6.36 4.25
N ALA A 124 -16.68 -5.15 4.06
CA ALA A 124 -17.52 -4.01 3.69
C ALA A 124 -16.68 -2.91 3.10
N VAL A 125 -17.33 -2.04 2.33
CA VAL A 125 -16.75 -0.78 1.90
C VAL A 125 -17.78 0.30 2.17
N ASP A 126 -17.32 1.52 2.43
CA ASP A 126 -18.22 2.65 2.60
C ASP A 126 -17.44 3.94 2.40
N PHE A 127 -18.20 5.00 2.18
CA PHE A 127 -17.62 6.34 2.04
C PHE A 127 -17.94 7.13 3.30
N PHE A 128 -16.95 7.81 3.82
CA PHE A 128 -17.07 8.54 5.09
C PHE A 128 -16.68 9.99 4.88
N THR A 129 -17.43 10.88 5.54
CA THR A 129 -17.03 12.27 5.63
C THR A 129 -15.93 12.41 6.69
N GLU A 130 -15.26 13.54 6.69
CA GLU A 130 -14.23 13.81 7.67
C GLU A 130 -14.76 13.67 9.11
N ASN A 131 -15.99 14.08 9.33
CA ASN A 131 -16.57 14.05 10.67
C ASN A 131 -17.16 12.69 11.06
N SER A 132 -17.27 11.76 10.13
CA SER A 132 -17.88 10.47 10.38
C SER A 132 -16.90 9.32 10.25
N LEU A 133 -15.61 9.61 10.22
CA LEU A 133 -14.60 8.56 10.08
C LEU A 133 -14.69 7.57 11.24
N PRO A 134 -14.65 6.28 10.95
CA PRO A 134 -14.61 5.27 12.01
C PRO A 134 -13.24 5.26 12.67
N ALA A 135 -13.11 4.49 13.74
CA ALA A 135 -11.82 4.31 14.37
C ALA A 135 -10.88 3.64 13.36
N LEU A 136 -9.74 4.26 13.12
CA LEU A 136 -8.74 3.74 12.19
C LEU A 136 -7.58 3.15 12.98
N PRO A 137 -6.96 2.10 12.43
CA PRO A 137 -5.74 1.59 13.05
C PRO A 137 -4.68 2.68 13.06
N GLN A 138 -3.98 2.82 14.17
CA GLN A 138 -2.93 3.84 14.27
C GLN A 138 -1.87 3.70 13.19
N LYS A 139 -1.60 2.47 12.78
CA LYS A 139 -0.56 2.21 11.79
C LYS A 139 -0.92 2.67 10.39
N THR A 140 -2.17 2.94 10.13
CA THR A 140 -2.63 3.35 8.80
C THR A 140 -3.19 4.75 8.81
N THR A 141 -3.01 5.48 9.88
CA THR A 141 -3.59 6.79 10.07
C THR A 141 -2.90 7.82 9.19
N ILE A 142 -3.70 8.52 8.41
CA ILE A 142 -3.20 9.61 7.59
C ILE A 142 -2.89 10.83 8.43
N LYS A 143 -3.66 11.06 9.46
CA LYS A 143 -3.50 12.26 10.28
C LYS A 143 -2.21 12.29 11.08
N ASN A 144 -1.50 11.19 11.15
CA ASN A 144 -0.20 11.15 11.79
C ASN A 144 0.93 11.47 10.84
N SER A 145 0.61 11.78 9.63
CA SER A 145 1.61 12.14 8.64
C SER A 145 2.12 13.54 8.88
#